data_5cdbb849cfd368709b42e48aef89eb00
#
_entry.id   5cdbb849cfd368709b42e48aef89eb00
#
_cell.length_a   1.000
_cell.length_b   1.000
_cell.length_c   1.000
_cell.angle_alpha   90.00
_cell.angle_beta   90.00
_cell.angle_gamma   90.00
#
_symmetry.space_group_name_H-M   'P 1'
#
loop_
_entity.id
_entity.type
_entity.pdbx_description
1 polymer ?
#
loop_
_entity_poly.entity_id
_entity_poly.type
_entity_poly.pdbx_seq_one_letter_code
_entity_poly.pdbx_strand_id
1 'polypeptide(L)'
;MAENNDKVVTFFHGPEASIDGKIQDGTITGADIVITSDSDSIFYVDSEKAKHRLGGKDPETTVEHEVNLGAGGTVGGLKTGDTISAGTSLDDIIKMLTQVSVPASYTKPGVTLRTIAGKSAGSYEVGENVSTTLQAIFTKNDAGALTSLTIDKNGAEAPVASGTETPLNSDEQTFQIPDGSVVFSASATYAEGAIKNDNLGNPSPDGHITAGTAKSANITFTGRRNLFFGAGDGAVPEMTSAEVRGLANKRLNPTNGIVFEVPLKIGQQHVAFAYPATLRDVSQVMYVETNDTGMASSFTKQVVSVDGANGATGVDYKVYTYGMATPAAANMTFKVTI
;
A
#
# COMPACT_ATOMS: atom_id res chain seq x y z
N MET A 1 29.23 -95.66 1.40
CA MET A 1 30.05 -94.43 1.66
C MET A 1 29.37 -93.29 0.97
N ALA A 2 28.75 -92.33 1.73
CA ALA A 2 28.11 -91.19 1.17
C ALA A 2 29.22 -90.22 0.74
N GLU A 3 29.29 -89.92 -0.54
CA GLU A 3 30.12 -88.79 -1.03
C GLU A 3 29.62 -87.54 -0.38
N ASN A 4 30.49 -86.91 0.43
CA ASN A 4 30.30 -85.67 1.01
C ASN A 4 30.58 -84.63 -0.12
N ASN A 5 29.53 -84.19 -0.83
CA ASN A 5 29.64 -83.16 -1.85
C ASN A 5 29.69 -81.82 -1.13
N ASP A 6 30.87 -81.47 -0.62
CA ASP A 6 31.15 -80.13 -0.13
C ASP A 6 31.06 -79.15 -1.30
N LYS A 7 29.86 -78.56 -1.47
CA LYS A 7 29.66 -77.41 -2.44
C LYS A 7 30.36 -76.21 -1.91
N VAL A 8 31.48 -75.85 -2.56
CA VAL A 8 32.14 -74.53 -2.32
C VAL A 8 31.32 -73.50 -2.98
N VAL A 9 30.83 -72.55 -2.19
CA VAL A 9 30.20 -71.34 -2.71
C VAL A 9 31.27 -70.29 -3.01
N THR A 10 31.37 -69.87 -4.26
CA THR A 10 32.34 -68.88 -4.69
C THR A 10 31.68 -67.52 -4.74
N PHE A 11 32.40 -66.51 -4.25
CA PHE A 11 31.95 -65.13 -4.29
C PHE A 11 32.69 -64.36 -5.41
N PHE A 12 31.94 -63.77 -6.30
CA PHE A 12 32.47 -62.89 -7.36
C PHE A 12 32.09 -61.45 -7.09
N HIS A 13 32.99 -60.54 -7.42
CA HIS A 13 32.75 -59.10 -7.27
C HIS A 13 33.21 -58.36 -8.52
N GLY A 14 32.38 -57.43 -9.05
CA GLY A 14 32.69 -56.62 -10.20
C GLY A 14 31.47 -55.87 -10.76
N PRO A 15 31.69 -55.03 -11.81
CA PRO A 15 30.54 -54.38 -12.48
C PRO A 15 29.57 -55.39 -13.06
N GLU A 16 28.28 -55.11 -12.99
CA GLU A 16 27.21 -56.04 -13.41
C GLU A 16 27.38 -56.51 -14.85
N ALA A 17 27.68 -55.61 -15.78
CA ALA A 17 27.93 -55.97 -17.18
C ALA A 17 29.09 -56.96 -17.36
N SER A 18 30.14 -56.88 -16.54
CA SER A 18 31.29 -57.76 -16.54
C SER A 18 30.92 -59.17 -15.98
N ILE A 19 30.03 -59.19 -15.01
CA ILE A 19 29.53 -60.41 -14.37
C ILE A 19 28.68 -61.21 -15.34
N ASP A 20 27.77 -60.58 -16.09
CA ASP A 20 26.93 -61.24 -17.10
C ASP A 20 27.82 -61.96 -18.17
N GLY A 21 28.89 -61.34 -18.60
CA GLY A 21 29.83 -61.99 -19.50
C GLY A 21 30.47 -63.26 -18.91
N LYS A 22 30.83 -63.22 -17.62
CA LYS A 22 31.45 -64.35 -16.91
C LYS A 22 30.46 -65.47 -16.58
N ILE A 23 29.20 -65.16 -16.47
CA ILE A 23 28.14 -66.18 -16.37
C ILE A 23 27.96 -66.92 -17.70
N GLN A 24 27.99 -66.18 -18.81
CA GLN A 24 27.85 -66.73 -20.15
C GLN A 24 29.06 -67.65 -20.56
N ASP A 25 30.29 -67.24 -20.25
CA ASP A 25 31.50 -67.96 -20.57
C ASP A 25 31.75 -69.13 -19.62
N GLY A 26 30.98 -69.29 -18.56
CA GLY A 26 31.08 -70.39 -17.59
C GLY A 26 32.12 -70.17 -16.48
N THR A 27 32.66 -68.98 -16.34
CA THR A 27 33.53 -68.64 -15.21
C THR A 27 32.76 -68.56 -13.90
N ILE A 28 31.51 -68.05 -13.96
CA ILE A 28 30.55 -68.07 -12.86
C ILE A 28 29.54 -69.19 -13.16
N THR A 29 29.43 -70.13 -12.24
CA THR A 29 28.60 -71.36 -12.40
C THR A 29 27.45 -71.37 -11.42
N GLY A 30 26.62 -72.38 -11.56
CA GLY A 30 25.48 -72.59 -10.63
C GLY A 30 25.95 -72.77 -9.18
N ALA A 31 25.24 -72.10 -8.27
CA ALA A 31 25.49 -71.99 -6.84
C ALA A 31 26.50 -70.93 -6.41
N ASP A 32 26.92 -70.08 -7.32
CA ASP A 32 27.82 -68.92 -6.99
C ASP A 32 27.02 -67.71 -6.54
N ILE A 33 27.61 -66.92 -5.66
CA ILE A 33 27.06 -65.63 -5.21
C ILE A 33 27.86 -64.54 -5.87
N VAL A 34 27.18 -63.57 -6.41
CA VAL A 34 27.78 -62.45 -7.12
C VAL A 34 27.38 -61.12 -6.45
N ILE A 35 28.38 -60.25 -6.20
CA ILE A 35 28.21 -58.93 -5.68
C ILE A 35 28.61 -57.93 -6.78
N THR A 36 27.66 -57.07 -7.18
CA THR A 36 27.97 -56.05 -8.17
C THR A 36 28.55 -54.80 -7.51
N SER A 37 29.59 -54.20 -8.14
CA SER A 37 30.26 -52.99 -7.60
C SER A 37 29.63 -51.70 -8.03
N ASP A 38 28.74 -51.71 -9.03
CA ASP A 38 28.12 -50.54 -9.65
C ASP A 38 26.62 -50.42 -9.31
N SER A 39 25.99 -51.54 -8.95
CA SER A 39 24.57 -51.56 -8.58
C SER A 39 24.28 -52.03 -7.12
N ASP A 40 25.33 -52.23 -6.32
CA ASP A 40 25.25 -52.68 -4.93
C ASP A 40 24.28 -53.86 -4.74
N SER A 41 24.21 -54.74 -5.71
CA SER A 41 23.29 -55.88 -5.73
C SER A 41 23.97 -57.16 -5.44
N ILE A 42 23.27 -58.11 -4.82
CA ILE A 42 23.73 -59.45 -4.54
C ILE A 42 22.80 -60.45 -5.29
N PHE A 43 23.43 -61.28 -6.10
CA PHE A 43 22.72 -62.29 -6.89
C PHE A 43 23.21 -63.69 -6.53
N TYR A 44 22.30 -64.65 -6.62
CA TYR A 44 22.64 -66.06 -6.71
C TYR A 44 22.47 -66.50 -8.16
N VAL A 45 23.45 -67.24 -8.69
CA VAL A 45 23.40 -67.83 -10.04
C VAL A 45 23.00 -69.24 -9.92
N ASP A 46 21.90 -69.62 -10.57
CA ASP A 46 21.43 -71.06 -10.54
C ASP A 46 22.16 -71.94 -11.55
N SER A 47 21.83 -73.23 -11.56
CA SER A 47 22.44 -74.20 -12.48
C SER A 47 22.11 -73.98 -13.96
N GLU A 48 21.11 -73.12 -14.24
CA GLU A 48 20.70 -72.74 -15.59
C GLU A 48 21.33 -71.43 -16.03
N LYS A 49 22.24 -70.88 -15.23
CA LYS A 49 22.93 -69.61 -15.41
C LYS A 49 22.04 -68.38 -15.29
N ALA A 50 20.88 -68.52 -14.64
CA ALA A 50 20.00 -67.40 -14.35
C ALA A 50 20.44 -66.71 -13.05
N LYS A 51 20.43 -65.36 -13.07
CA LYS A 51 20.65 -64.51 -11.88
C LYS A 51 19.37 -64.35 -11.09
N HIS A 52 19.42 -64.71 -9.82
CA HIS A 52 18.35 -64.44 -8.85
C HIS A 52 18.84 -63.43 -7.81
N ARG A 53 18.20 -62.31 -7.70
CA ARG A 53 18.58 -61.28 -6.73
C ARG A 53 18.29 -61.75 -5.31
N LEU A 54 19.31 -61.69 -4.47
CA LEU A 54 19.20 -62.03 -3.05
C LEU A 54 19.14 -60.78 -2.15
N GLY A 55 19.68 -59.65 -2.61
CA GLY A 55 19.75 -58.40 -1.85
C GLY A 55 20.46 -57.30 -2.61
N GLY A 56 20.56 -56.14 -2.00
CA GLY A 56 21.12 -54.92 -2.55
C GLY A 56 20.08 -53.82 -2.64
N LYS A 57 20.44 -52.70 -3.24
CA LYS A 57 19.52 -51.60 -3.48
C LYS A 57 18.45 -52.07 -4.44
N ASP A 58 17.20 -52.12 -3.97
CA ASP A 58 16.09 -52.45 -4.87
C ASP A 58 16.07 -51.52 -6.06
N PRO A 59 15.87 -52.03 -7.29
CA PRO A 59 15.55 -51.19 -8.41
C PRO A 59 14.34 -50.39 -8.03
N GLU A 60 14.38 -49.09 -8.35
CA GLU A 60 13.25 -48.18 -8.11
C GLU A 60 11.97 -48.86 -8.61
N THR A 61 11.02 -49.10 -7.70
CA THR A 61 9.75 -49.71 -8.08
C THR A 61 9.01 -48.73 -8.98
N THR A 62 8.83 -49.09 -10.23
CA THR A 62 8.15 -48.30 -11.24
C THR A 62 6.87 -48.99 -11.71
N VAL A 63 6.00 -48.18 -12.30
CA VAL A 63 4.79 -48.71 -12.98
C VAL A 63 5.21 -49.49 -14.23
N GLU A 64 4.83 -50.77 -14.32
CA GLU A 64 5.18 -51.63 -15.47
C GLU A 64 4.39 -51.25 -16.72
N HIS A 65 3.14 -50.82 -16.56
CA HIS A 65 2.26 -50.45 -17.66
C HIS A 65 1.61 -49.10 -17.41
N GLU A 66 1.25 -48.41 -18.49
CA GLU A 66 0.48 -47.17 -18.42
C GLU A 66 -0.83 -47.38 -17.66
N VAL A 67 -1.10 -46.51 -16.67
CA VAL A 67 -2.33 -46.54 -15.88
C VAL A 67 -3.13 -45.27 -16.15
N ASN A 68 -4.31 -45.44 -16.75
CA ASN A 68 -5.26 -44.36 -16.95
C ASN A 68 -6.18 -44.25 -15.74
N LEU A 69 -6.24 -43.02 -15.14
CA LEU A 69 -7.09 -42.78 -13.98
C LEU A 69 -8.55 -42.65 -14.40
N GLY A 70 -9.38 -43.57 -13.96
CA GLY A 70 -10.81 -43.62 -14.22
C GLY A 70 -11.60 -42.53 -13.47
N ALA A 71 -12.92 -42.59 -13.54
CA ALA A 71 -13.85 -41.59 -13.00
C ALA A 71 -13.96 -41.63 -11.46
N GLY A 72 -12.86 -41.45 -10.75
CA GLY A 72 -12.79 -41.46 -9.28
C GLY A 72 -12.63 -40.11 -8.59
N GLY A 73 -12.57 -39.02 -9.34
CA GLY A 73 -12.29 -37.69 -8.78
C GLY A 73 -10.79 -37.39 -8.73
N THR A 74 -10.43 -36.28 -8.10
CA THR A 74 -9.04 -35.81 -7.95
C THR A 74 -8.50 -36.28 -6.61
N VAL A 75 -7.30 -36.89 -6.59
CA VAL A 75 -6.59 -37.30 -5.38
C VAL A 75 -5.17 -36.71 -5.45
N GLY A 76 -4.86 -35.82 -4.55
CA GLY A 76 -3.60 -35.06 -4.60
C GLY A 76 -3.46 -34.30 -5.92
N GLY A 77 -2.35 -34.51 -6.62
CA GLY A 77 -2.10 -33.93 -7.95
C GLY A 77 -2.68 -34.72 -9.12
N LEU A 78 -3.32 -35.85 -8.88
CA LEU A 78 -3.86 -36.75 -9.91
C LEU A 78 -5.34 -36.47 -10.15
N LYS A 79 -5.73 -36.31 -11.43
CA LYS A 79 -7.11 -36.01 -11.87
C LYS A 79 -7.70 -37.17 -12.67
N THR A 80 -9.03 -37.22 -12.72
CA THR A 80 -9.72 -38.08 -13.68
C THR A 80 -9.24 -37.81 -15.11
N GLY A 81 -8.82 -38.86 -15.79
CA GLY A 81 -8.30 -38.80 -17.16
C GLY A 81 -6.78 -38.58 -17.26
N ASP A 82 -6.08 -38.35 -16.15
CA ASP A 82 -4.61 -38.32 -16.15
C ASP A 82 -4.07 -39.72 -16.40
N THR A 83 -2.88 -39.82 -16.97
CA THR A 83 -2.17 -41.06 -17.26
C THR A 83 -0.87 -41.09 -16.45
N ILE A 84 -0.67 -42.17 -15.69
CA ILE A 84 0.61 -42.49 -15.10
C ILE A 84 1.38 -43.35 -16.10
N SER A 85 2.46 -42.81 -16.65
CA SER A 85 3.25 -43.48 -17.68
C SER A 85 4.00 -44.71 -17.11
N ALA A 86 4.20 -45.72 -17.93
CA ALA A 86 5.11 -46.82 -17.60
C ALA A 86 6.51 -46.25 -17.30
N GLY A 87 7.17 -46.77 -16.27
CA GLY A 87 8.46 -46.25 -15.78
C GLY A 87 8.35 -45.16 -14.72
N THR A 88 7.16 -44.65 -14.38
CA THR A 88 6.99 -43.73 -13.25
C THR A 88 7.34 -44.42 -11.93
N SER A 89 8.19 -43.80 -11.12
CA SER A 89 8.59 -44.37 -9.85
C SER A 89 7.47 -44.34 -8.80
N LEU A 90 7.49 -45.30 -7.88
CA LEU A 90 6.57 -45.31 -6.73
C LEU A 90 6.70 -44.03 -5.91
N ASP A 91 7.93 -43.50 -5.75
CA ASP A 91 8.20 -42.26 -5.03
C ASP A 91 7.50 -41.06 -5.70
N ASP A 92 7.51 -40.98 -7.03
CA ASP A 92 6.84 -39.91 -7.76
C ASP A 92 5.31 -40.06 -7.67
N ILE A 93 4.80 -41.28 -7.71
CA ILE A 93 3.36 -41.53 -7.48
C ILE A 93 2.95 -41.09 -6.08
N ILE A 94 3.73 -41.44 -5.05
CA ILE A 94 3.47 -40.99 -3.67
C ILE A 94 3.50 -39.48 -3.56
N LYS A 95 4.48 -38.81 -4.17
CA LYS A 95 4.55 -37.32 -4.23
C LYS A 95 3.29 -36.74 -4.88
N MET A 96 2.85 -37.29 -6.01
CA MET A 96 1.62 -36.85 -6.68
C MET A 96 0.39 -37.04 -5.78
N LEU A 97 0.25 -38.19 -5.11
CA LEU A 97 -0.86 -38.46 -4.22
C LEU A 97 -0.86 -37.65 -2.92
N THR A 98 0.32 -37.22 -2.46
CA THR A 98 0.47 -36.45 -1.21
C THR A 98 0.50 -34.94 -1.44
N GLN A 99 0.43 -34.45 -2.70
CA GLN A 99 0.34 -33.03 -3.00
C GLN A 99 -0.93 -32.44 -2.37
N VAL A 100 -0.74 -31.31 -1.64
CA VAL A 100 -1.84 -30.57 -1.05
C VAL A 100 -2.19 -29.41 -1.99
N SER A 101 -3.48 -29.25 -2.29
CA SER A 101 -3.97 -28.08 -3.02
C SER A 101 -3.69 -26.80 -2.23
N VAL A 102 -2.99 -25.86 -2.84
CA VAL A 102 -2.79 -24.50 -2.33
C VAL A 102 -3.63 -23.58 -3.19
N PRO A 103 -4.67 -22.94 -2.63
CA PRO A 103 -5.53 -22.06 -3.39
C PRO A 103 -4.77 -20.90 -4.03
N ALA A 104 -5.22 -20.44 -5.19
CA ALA A 104 -4.67 -19.27 -5.83
C ALA A 104 -4.91 -18.03 -4.99
N SER A 105 -3.92 -17.13 -4.94
CA SER A 105 -4.08 -15.82 -4.33
C SER A 105 -4.54 -14.79 -5.34
N TYR A 106 -5.41 -13.86 -4.89
CA TYR A 106 -5.97 -12.79 -5.69
C TYR A 106 -5.67 -11.43 -5.08
N THR A 107 -5.23 -10.51 -5.92
CA THR A 107 -4.98 -9.12 -5.54
C THR A 107 -6.13 -8.24 -6.00
N LYS A 108 -6.74 -7.51 -5.07
CA LYS A 108 -7.84 -6.58 -5.36
C LYS A 108 -7.37 -5.44 -6.25
N PRO A 109 -8.25 -4.92 -7.14
CA PRO A 109 -7.96 -3.71 -7.90
C PRO A 109 -7.87 -2.49 -6.99
N GLY A 110 -7.15 -1.47 -7.44
CA GLY A 110 -7.01 -0.21 -6.74
C GLY A 110 -7.28 1.00 -7.62
N VAL A 111 -7.64 2.12 -6.97
CA VAL A 111 -7.74 3.43 -7.62
C VAL A 111 -6.87 4.42 -6.86
N THR A 112 -6.04 5.16 -7.59
CA THR A 112 -5.25 6.25 -7.04
C THR A 112 -5.71 7.55 -7.67
N LEU A 113 -5.92 8.58 -6.85
CA LEU A 113 -6.19 9.95 -7.28
C LEU A 113 -5.04 10.85 -6.84
N ARG A 114 -4.53 11.69 -7.75
CA ARG A 114 -3.44 12.61 -7.46
C ARG A 114 -3.63 13.95 -8.17
N THR A 115 -3.02 15.00 -7.63
CA THR A 115 -2.84 16.29 -8.31
C THR A 115 -1.66 16.18 -9.28
N ILE A 116 -1.83 16.63 -10.51
CA ILE A 116 -0.79 16.63 -11.55
C ILE A 116 -0.38 18.05 -11.96
N ALA A 117 -1.21 19.05 -11.70
CA ALA A 117 -0.89 20.45 -11.92
C ALA A 117 -1.66 21.35 -10.94
N GLY A 118 -1.18 22.57 -10.73
CA GLY A 118 -1.81 23.57 -9.87
C GLY A 118 -1.53 23.36 -8.39
N LYS A 119 -2.48 23.73 -7.54
CA LYS A 119 -2.39 23.60 -6.08
C LYS A 119 -2.65 22.16 -5.64
N SER A 120 -1.89 21.71 -4.64
CA SER A 120 -2.06 20.39 -4.02
C SER A 120 -3.08 20.42 -2.89
N ALA A 121 -3.52 19.22 -2.42
CA ALA A 121 -4.32 19.09 -1.21
C ALA A 121 -3.69 19.81 -0.02
N GLY A 122 -4.50 20.44 0.82
CA GLY A 122 -4.00 21.18 1.98
C GLY A 122 -4.99 22.17 2.56
N SER A 123 -4.47 23.04 3.43
CA SER A 123 -5.22 24.13 4.04
C SER A 123 -4.91 25.45 3.34
N TYR A 124 -5.95 26.23 3.09
CA TYR A 124 -5.91 27.49 2.37
C TYR A 124 -6.76 28.52 3.11
N GLU A 125 -6.55 29.79 2.86
CA GLU A 125 -7.44 30.83 3.41
C GLU A 125 -8.83 30.71 2.79
N VAL A 126 -9.87 30.82 3.60
CA VAL A 126 -11.26 30.90 3.11
C VAL A 126 -11.36 32.04 2.11
N GLY A 127 -11.93 31.77 0.94
CA GLY A 127 -12.04 32.72 -0.15
C GLY A 127 -10.84 32.74 -1.13
N GLU A 128 -9.75 32.02 -0.86
CA GLU A 128 -8.63 31.92 -1.80
C GLU A 128 -9.07 31.16 -3.06
N ASN A 129 -8.67 31.69 -4.24
CA ASN A 129 -8.88 31.01 -5.51
C ASN A 129 -7.83 29.91 -5.69
N VAL A 130 -8.27 28.71 -5.98
CA VAL A 130 -7.45 27.52 -6.22
C VAL A 130 -7.76 26.97 -7.60
N SER A 131 -6.71 26.68 -8.36
CA SER A 131 -6.78 25.88 -9.59
C SER A 131 -5.99 24.59 -9.39
N THR A 132 -6.54 23.45 -9.83
CA THR A 132 -5.91 22.14 -9.75
C THR A 132 -6.33 21.25 -10.91
N THR A 133 -5.44 20.39 -11.38
CA THR A 133 -5.73 19.34 -12.36
C THR A 133 -5.46 17.99 -11.70
N LEU A 134 -6.39 17.07 -11.84
CA LEU A 134 -6.38 15.77 -11.16
C LEU A 134 -6.20 14.64 -12.15
N GLN A 135 -5.58 13.55 -11.70
CA GLN A 135 -5.44 12.31 -12.45
C GLN A 135 -5.87 11.13 -11.60
N ALA A 136 -6.79 10.34 -12.14
CA ALA A 136 -7.16 9.03 -11.58
C ALA A 136 -6.47 7.91 -12.33
N ILE A 137 -5.95 6.92 -11.61
CA ILE A 137 -5.28 5.73 -12.15
C ILE A 137 -5.96 4.51 -11.56
N PHE A 138 -6.47 3.65 -12.44
CA PHE A 138 -6.98 2.34 -12.05
C PHE A 138 -5.88 1.29 -12.23
N THR A 139 -5.62 0.51 -11.18
CA THR A 139 -4.73 -0.65 -11.23
C THR A 139 -5.59 -1.91 -11.19
N LYS A 140 -5.64 -2.61 -12.31
CA LYS A 140 -6.54 -3.75 -12.53
C LYS A 140 -6.25 -4.91 -11.57
N ASN A 141 -4.97 -5.26 -11.35
CA ASN A 141 -4.54 -6.49 -10.68
C ASN A 141 -5.30 -7.71 -11.23
N ASP A 142 -6.00 -8.46 -10.37
CA ASP A 142 -6.74 -9.67 -10.76
C ASP A 142 -8.22 -9.42 -11.10
N ALA A 143 -8.66 -8.17 -11.16
CA ALA A 143 -10.01 -7.83 -11.64
C ALA A 143 -10.13 -7.96 -13.17
N GLY A 144 -11.35 -7.87 -13.68
CA GLY A 144 -11.63 -7.78 -15.11
C GLY A 144 -11.32 -6.41 -15.71
N ALA A 145 -11.83 -6.15 -16.89
CA ALA A 145 -11.63 -4.89 -17.59
C ALA A 145 -12.27 -3.72 -16.84
N LEU A 146 -11.64 -2.54 -16.92
CA LEU A 146 -12.24 -1.28 -16.48
C LEU A 146 -13.48 -0.99 -17.34
N THR A 147 -14.62 -0.70 -16.72
CA THR A 147 -15.87 -0.35 -17.41
C THR A 147 -16.23 1.12 -17.25
N SER A 148 -15.79 1.75 -16.16
CA SER A 148 -15.95 3.19 -15.93
C SER A 148 -14.92 3.67 -14.92
N LEU A 149 -14.39 4.88 -15.14
CA LEU A 149 -13.53 5.61 -14.19
C LEU A 149 -14.06 7.03 -14.10
N THR A 150 -14.31 7.54 -12.89
CA THR A 150 -14.81 8.89 -12.65
C THR A 150 -13.95 9.62 -11.65
N ILE A 151 -13.92 10.97 -11.76
CA ILE A 151 -13.41 11.88 -10.73
C ILE A 151 -14.58 12.76 -10.29
N ASP A 152 -14.92 12.72 -9.02
CA ASP A 152 -16.06 13.42 -8.44
C ASP A 152 -15.59 14.57 -7.55
N LYS A 153 -16.38 15.66 -7.47
CA LYS A 153 -16.15 16.83 -6.63
C LYS A 153 -17.30 17.01 -5.66
N ASN A 154 -17.03 16.93 -4.34
CA ASN A 154 -18.04 17.14 -3.26
C ASN A 154 -19.31 16.26 -3.40
N GLY A 155 -19.22 15.11 -4.08
CA GLY A 155 -20.41 14.29 -4.35
C GLY A 155 -21.43 14.96 -5.28
N ALA A 156 -20.97 15.86 -6.18
CA ALA A 156 -21.80 16.48 -7.19
C ALA A 156 -22.54 15.43 -8.05
N GLU A 157 -23.70 15.80 -8.61
CA GLU A 157 -24.50 14.91 -9.47
C GLU A 157 -23.75 14.45 -10.72
N ALA A 158 -22.83 15.28 -11.25
CA ALA A 158 -22.00 14.94 -12.39
C ALA A 158 -20.51 14.93 -12.00
N PRO A 159 -19.75 13.93 -12.47
CA PRO A 159 -18.32 13.88 -12.26
C PRO A 159 -17.61 15.01 -13.02
N VAL A 160 -16.46 15.47 -12.51
CA VAL A 160 -15.61 16.45 -13.22
C VAL A 160 -14.77 15.81 -14.34
N ALA A 161 -14.66 14.48 -14.34
CA ALA A 161 -14.12 13.69 -15.43
C ALA A 161 -14.70 12.29 -15.40
N SER A 162 -14.92 11.70 -16.57
CA SER A 162 -15.37 10.30 -16.73
C SER A 162 -14.79 9.67 -17.99
N GLY A 163 -14.53 8.37 -17.95
CA GLY A 163 -14.01 7.61 -19.09
C GLY A 163 -13.96 6.11 -18.82
N THR A 164 -13.47 5.37 -19.78
CA THR A 164 -13.28 3.91 -19.71
C THR A 164 -11.81 3.51 -19.78
N GLU A 165 -10.92 4.49 -19.78
CA GLU A 165 -9.47 4.27 -19.86
C GLU A 165 -8.74 4.82 -18.64
N THR A 166 -7.53 4.36 -18.43
CA THR A 166 -6.64 4.77 -17.36
C THR A 166 -5.24 5.08 -17.93
N PRO A 167 -4.58 6.19 -17.55
CA PRO A 167 -5.04 7.21 -16.60
C PRO A 167 -6.14 8.12 -17.18
N LEU A 168 -7.04 8.61 -16.29
CA LEU A 168 -8.05 9.62 -16.60
C LEU A 168 -7.63 10.96 -15.99
N ASN A 169 -7.58 12.01 -16.80
CA ASN A 169 -7.29 13.37 -16.33
C ASN A 169 -8.57 14.21 -16.28
N SER A 170 -8.70 15.06 -15.28
CA SER A 170 -9.71 16.13 -15.31
C SER A 170 -9.22 17.30 -16.16
N ASP A 171 -10.16 18.15 -16.60
CA ASP A 171 -9.84 19.51 -16.92
C ASP A 171 -9.39 20.29 -15.70
N GLU A 172 -8.83 21.48 -15.88
CA GLU A 172 -8.46 22.37 -14.78
C GLU A 172 -9.69 22.72 -13.95
N GLN A 173 -9.66 22.39 -12.68
CA GLN A 173 -10.72 22.71 -11.72
C GLN A 173 -10.37 24.00 -11.00
N THR A 174 -11.10 25.07 -11.27
CA THR A 174 -10.98 26.35 -10.55
C THR A 174 -12.16 26.53 -9.60
N PHE A 175 -11.86 26.89 -8.35
CA PHE A 175 -12.87 27.12 -7.31
C PHE A 175 -12.33 28.05 -6.22
N GLN A 176 -13.25 28.71 -5.53
CA GLN A 176 -12.96 29.47 -4.32
C GLN A 176 -13.05 28.54 -3.11
N ILE A 177 -12.10 28.63 -2.20
CA ILE A 177 -12.10 27.82 -0.97
C ILE A 177 -13.26 28.25 -0.07
N PRO A 178 -14.20 27.34 0.25
CA PRO A 178 -15.31 27.64 1.15
C PRO A 178 -14.86 27.66 2.61
N ASP A 179 -15.75 28.11 3.50
CA ASP A 179 -15.62 27.85 4.94
C ASP A 179 -16.02 26.41 5.22
N GLY A 180 -15.07 25.50 5.02
CA GLY A 180 -15.25 24.05 5.00
C GLY A 180 -14.21 23.37 4.12
N SER A 181 -14.63 22.43 3.28
CA SER A 181 -13.70 21.71 2.41
C SER A 181 -14.28 21.46 1.02
N VAL A 182 -13.41 21.48 0.02
CA VAL A 182 -13.65 20.89 -1.30
C VAL A 182 -12.93 19.55 -1.36
N VAL A 183 -13.67 18.49 -1.68
CA VAL A 183 -13.18 17.11 -1.69
C VAL A 183 -13.32 16.54 -3.08
N PHE A 184 -12.24 15.93 -3.58
CA PHE A 184 -12.26 15.12 -4.79
C PHE A 184 -12.02 13.66 -4.44
N SER A 185 -12.73 12.77 -5.12
CA SER A 185 -12.56 11.32 -5.03
C SER A 185 -12.61 10.71 -6.42
N ALA A 186 -12.07 9.52 -6.61
CA ALA A 186 -12.21 8.77 -7.84
C ALA A 186 -12.82 7.40 -7.59
N SER A 187 -13.64 6.94 -8.53
CA SER A 187 -14.30 5.63 -8.51
C SER A 187 -14.04 4.91 -9.83
N ALA A 188 -13.72 3.62 -9.76
CA ALA A 188 -13.58 2.75 -10.92
C ALA A 188 -14.54 1.58 -10.80
N THR A 189 -15.37 1.35 -11.82
CA THR A 189 -16.17 0.13 -11.96
C THR A 189 -15.45 -0.81 -12.91
N TYR A 190 -15.42 -2.09 -12.59
CA TYR A 190 -14.67 -3.11 -13.32
C TYR A 190 -15.47 -4.40 -13.44
N ALA A 191 -15.21 -5.13 -14.49
CA ALA A 191 -15.76 -6.46 -14.73
C ALA A 191 -15.12 -7.51 -13.83
N GLU A 192 -15.73 -8.67 -13.78
CA GLU A 192 -15.22 -9.86 -13.10
C GLU A 192 -13.84 -10.27 -13.63
N GLY A 193 -12.94 -10.66 -12.74
CA GLY A 193 -11.62 -11.21 -13.05
C GLY A 193 -11.69 -12.64 -13.53
N ALA A 194 -10.58 -13.17 -14.02
CA ALA A 194 -10.47 -14.58 -14.36
C ALA A 194 -10.25 -15.43 -13.09
N ILE A 195 -10.88 -16.62 -13.07
CA ILE A 195 -10.56 -17.62 -12.04
C ILE A 195 -9.17 -18.19 -12.36
N LYS A 196 -8.26 -18.11 -11.37
CA LYS A 196 -6.93 -18.73 -11.42
C LYS A 196 -7.00 -20.19 -11.02
N ASN A 197 -6.00 -20.94 -11.41
CA ASN A 197 -5.83 -22.31 -10.94
C ASN A 197 -4.97 -22.37 -9.67
N ASP A 198 -5.21 -23.38 -8.86
CA ASP A 198 -4.35 -23.77 -7.75
C ASP A 198 -2.99 -24.32 -8.25
N ASN A 199 -2.11 -24.71 -7.34
CA ASN A 199 -0.81 -25.32 -7.65
C ASN A 199 -0.92 -26.68 -8.36
N LEU A 200 -2.11 -27.30 -8.36
CA LEU A 200 -2.40 -28.57 -9.03
C LEU A 200 -3.12 -28.38 -10.38
N GLY A 201 -3.32 -27.11 -10.78
CA GLY A 201 -3.99 -26.75 -12.03
C GLY A 201 -5.52 -26.86 -11.99
N ASN A 202 -6.14 -27.00 -10.80
CA ASN A 202 -7.60 -26.99 -10.67
C ASN A 202 -8.10 -25.55 -10.48
N PRO A 203 -9.30 -25.21 -10.98
CA PRO A 203 -9.90 -23.90 -10.72
C PRO A 203 -10.00 -23.62 -9.22
N SER A 204 -9.51 -22.44 -8.81
CA SER A 204 -9.48 -21.99 -7.42
C SER A 204 -10.33 -20.70 -7.30
N PRO A 205 -11.65 -20.79 -7.17
CA PRO A 205 -12.55 -19.64 -7.18
C PRO A 205 -12.53 -18.85 -5.87
N ASP A 206 -12.03 -19.42 -4.78
CA ASP A 206 -12.02 -18.77 -3.47
C ASP A 206 -11.17 -17.51 -3.48
N GLY A 207 -11.81 -16.39 -3.16
CA GLY A 207 -11.17 -15.07 -3.17
C GLY A 207 -11.04 -14.42 -4.56
N HIS A 208 -11.56 -15.02 -5.61
CA HIS A 208 -11.55 -14.45 -6.95
C HIS A 208 -12.30 -13.09 -6.99
N ILE A 209 -11.85 -12.20 -7.87
CA ILE A 209 -12.37 -10.83 -7.91
C ILE A 209 -13.62 -10.77 -8.79
N THR A 210 -14.79 -10.65 -8.16
CA THR A 210 -16.06 -10.41 -8.85
C THR A 210 -16.14 -8.97 -9.38
N ALA A 211 -17.05 -8.72 -10.32
CA ALA A 211 -17.36 -7.38 -10.81
C ALA A 211 -17.72 -6.45 -9.64
N GLY A 212 -17.25 -5.19 -9.67
CA GLY A 212 -17.44 -4.30 -8.55
C GLY A 212 -16.93 -2.89 -8.78
N THR A 213 -16.78 -2.15 -7.68
CA THR A 213 -16.28 -0.77 -7.66
C THR A 213 -15.13 -0.63 -6.68
N ALA A 214 -14.05 0.02 -7.10
CA ALA A 214 -12.94 0.48 -6.26
C ALA A 214 -12.95 1.99 -6.14
N LYS A 215 -12.53 2.53 -4.98
CA LYS A 215 -12.47 3.97 -4.71
C LYS A 215 -11.08 4.39 -4.29
N SER A 216 -10.71 5.64 -4.61
CA SER A 216 -9.47 6.25 -4.15
C SER A 216 -9.58 6.79 -2.72
N ALA A 217 -8.45 7.14 -2.12
CA ALA A 217 -8.41 8.13 -1.05
C ALA A 217 -8.85 9.50 -1.59
N ASN A 218 -9.35 10.36 -0.68
CA ASN A 218 -9.79 11.70 -1.03
C ASN A 218 -8.62 12.68 -1.17
N ILE A 219 -8.75 13.63 -2.10
CA ILE A 219 -7.93 14.85 -2.17
C ILE A 219 -8.78 15.98 -1.61
N THR A 220 -8.32 16.61 -0.52
CA THR A 220 -9.10 17.60 0.22
C THR A 220 -8.38 18.95 0.27
N PHE A 221 -9.11 20.01 -0.09
CA PHE A 221 -8.73 21.40 0.06
C PHE A 221 -9.57 22.01 1.18
N THR A 222 -8.96 22.39 2.30
CA THR A 222 -9.68 22.82 3.49
C THR A 222 -9.54 24.30 3.72
N GLY A 223 -10.66 25.00 3.87
CA GLY A 223 -10.71 26.43 4.24
C GLY A 223 -10.33 26.62 5.70
N ARG A 224 -9.46 27.60 5.93
CA ARG A 224 -9.01 28.01 7.26
C ARG A 224 -9.01 29.52 7.36
N ARG A 225 -9.16 30.03 8.56
CA ARG A 225 -9.06 31.47 8.87
C ARG A 225 -7.65 31.81 9.32
N ASN A 226 -7.22 33.05 9.09
CA ASN A 226 -5.91 33.54 9.50
C ASN A 226 -5.97 34.19 10.89
N LEU A 227 -4.86 34.16 11.60
CA LEU A 227 -4.44 35.13 12.57
C LEU A 227 -3.76 36.24 11.79
N PHE A 228 -4.11 37.51 12.02
CA PHE A 228 -3.47 38.71 11.49
C PHE A 228 -2.77 39.47 12.61
N PHE A 229 -1.59 40.03 12.36
CA PHE A 229 -0.87 40.80 13.38
C PHE A 229 0.14 41.72 12.74
N GLY A 230 0.38 42.84 13.40
CA GLY A 230 1.36 43.82 12.95
C GLY A 230 1.40 45.06 13.81
N ALA A 231 2.29 45.97 13.45
CA ALA A 231 2.44 47.31 14.03
C ALA A 231 2.36 48.33 12.94
N GLY A 232 1.96 49.56 13.28
CA GLY A 232 1.81 50.64 12.32
C GLY A 232 2.15 51.98 12.92
N ASP A 233 2.20 52.99 12.03
CA ASP A 233 2.48 54.35 12.35
C ASP A 233 1.21 55.08 12.81
N GLY A 234 1.36 56.16 13.61
CA GLY A 234 0.25 56.96 14.09
C GLY A 234 -0.65 56.25 15.12
N ALA A 235 -1.76 56.90 15.47
CA ALA A 235 -2.72 56.37 16.41
C ALA A 235 -3.35 55.07 15.90
N VAL A 236 -3.94 54.25 16.80
CA VAL A 236 -4.69 53.04 16.45
C VAL A 236 -5.82 53.47 15.49
N PRO A 237 -5.89 52.90 14.27
CA PRO A 237 -7.00 53.17 13.37
C PRO A 237 -8.29 52.47 13.83
N GLU A 238 -9.43 52.87 13.26
CA GLU A 238 -10.65 52.09 13.38
C GLU A 238 -10.44 50.73 12.73
N MET A 239 -10.51 49.65 13.54
CA MET A 239 -10.24 48.30 13.08
C MET A 239 -11.44 47.72 12.33
N THR A 240 -11.48 47.93 11.02
CA THR A 240 -12.42 47.34 10.08
C THR A 240 -11.87 46.03 9.53
N SER A 241 -12.70 45.30 8.75
CA SER A 241 -12.24 44.09 8.02
C SER A 241 -10.98 44.37 7.18
N ALA A 242 -10.99 45.52 6.48
CA ALA A 242 -9.87 45.91 5.62
C ALA A 242 -8.59 46.21 6.43
N GLU A 243 -8.70 46.92 7.55
CA GLU A 243 -7.56 47.23 8.42
C GLU A 243 -6.97 45.97 9.05
N VAL A 244 -7.80 45.03 9.54
CA VAL A 244 -7.36 43.75 10.07
C VAL A 244 -6.60 42.96 9.00
N ARG A 245 -7.15 42.87 7.81
CA ARG A 245 -6.51 42.16 6.69
C ARG A 245 -5.27 42.83 6.15
N GLY A 246 -5.16 44.14 6.36
CA GLY A 246 -4.00 44.98 6.00
C GLY A 246 -2.82 44.83 6.95
N LEU A 247 -2.96 44.18 8.10
CA LEU A 247 -1.85 43.94 9.03
C LEU A 247 -0.70 43.17 8.34
N ALA A 248 0.53 43.56 8.66
CA ALA A 248 1.73 43.16 7.93
C ALA A 248 2.00 41.64 7.89
N ASN A 249 1.50 40.91 8.89
CA ASN A 249 1.74 39.47 9.04
C ASN A 249 0.43 38.71 9.18
N LYS A 250 0.45 37.50 8.65
CA LYS A 250 -0.66 36.54 8.85
C LYS A 250 -0.15 35.13 9.08
N ARG A 251 -0.92 34.34 9.81
CA ARG A 251 -0.66 32.92 10.06
C ARG A 251 -1.94 32.13 9.90
N LEU A 252 -1.93 31.14 9.00
CA LEU A 252 -3.09 30.32 8.72
C LEU A 252 -3.40 29.38 9.89
N ASN A 253 -4.69 29.20 10.18
CA ASN A 253 -5.22 28.22 11.11
C ASN A 253 -4.66 28.34 12.53
N PRO A 254 -4.84 29.50 13.23
CA PRO A 254 -4.44 29.64 14.61
C PRO A 254 -5.23 28.68 15.51
N THR A 255 -4.59 28.25 16.58
CA THR A 255 -5.20 27.36 17.61
C THR A 255 -5.01 27.96 18.99
N ASN A 256 -5.81 27.53 19.95
CA ASN A 256 -5.58 27.87 21.37
C ASN A 256 -4.17 27.44 21.79
N GLY A 257 -3.48 28.28 22.55
CA GLY A 257 -2.09 28.07 22.96
C GLY A 257 -1.05 28.50 21.94
N ILE A 258 -1.46 29.05 20.77
CA ILE A 258 -0.51 29.59 19.80
C ILE A 258 0.25 30.77 20.42
N VAL A 259 1.56 30.81 20.17
CA VAL A 259 2.44 31.90 20.55
C VAL A 259 2.99 32.56 19.31
N PHE A 260 2.98 33.90 19.31
CA PHE A 260 3.54 34.71 18.21
C PHE A 260 4.08 36.00 18.75
N GLU A 261 4.96 36.66 17.99
CA GLU A 261 5.59 37.92 18.34
C GLU A 261 5.18 39.02 17.38
N VAL A 262 4.86 40.19 17.93
CA VAL A 262 4.52 41.38 17.16
C VAL A 262 5.61 42.43 17.46
N PRO A 263 6.55 42.63 16.52
CA PRO A 263 7.56 43.68 16.65
C PRO A 263 6.96 45.04 16.37
N LEU A 264 7.23 46.00 17.22
CA LEU A 264 6.98 47.43 17.04
C LEU A 264 8.33 48.13 16.86
N LYS A 265 8.56 48.73 15.69
CA LYS A 265 9.83 49.38 15.38
C LYS A 265 9.85 50.84 15.83
N ILE A 266 11.04 51.40 15.95
CA ILE A 266 11.22 52.85 16.18
C ILE A 266 10.39 53.63 15.15
N GLY A 267 9.65 54.61 15.62
CA GLY A 267 8.76 55.47 14.79
C GLY A 267 7.33 54.94 14.68
N GLN A 268 7.08 53.64 14.89
CA GLN A 268 5.72 53.10 14.93
C GLN A 268 5.03 53.46 16.25
N GLN A 269 3.70 53.45 16.25
CA GLN A 269 2.95 53.99 17.38
C GLN A 269 1.86 53.04 17.92
N HIS A 270 1.49 51.98 17.16
CA HIS A 270 0.49 51.02 17.58
C HIS A 270 0.80 49.58 17.18
N VAL A 271 0.23 48.64 17.93
CA VAL A 271 0.25 47.24 17.66
C VAL A 271 -1.20 46.76 17.57
N ALA A 272 -1.46 45.85 16.61
CA ALA A 272 -2.74 45.20 16.47
C ALA A 272 -2.55 43.73 16.14
N PHE A 273 -3.44 42.86 16.65
CA PHE A 273 -3.60 41.50 16.21
C PHE A 273 -5.06 41.04 16.29
N ALA A 274 -5.44 40.13 15.42
CA ALA A 274 -6.80 39.69 15.27
C ALA A 274 -6.85 38.20 14.90
N TYR A 275 -7.78 37.44 15.51
CA TYR A 275 -7.96 36.01 15.28
C TYR A 275 -9.44 35.62 15.41
N PRO A 276 -9.90 34.47 14.82
CA PRO A 276 -11.28 34.05 14.90
C PRO A 276 -11.83 34.01 16.32
N ALA A 277 -13.02 34.58 16.53
CA ALA A 277 -13.61 34.72 17.86
C ALA A 277 -13.95 33.39 18.54
N THR A 278 -13.93 32.29 17.79
CA THR A 278 -14.10 30.92 18.29
C THR A 278 -12.93 30.46 19.18
N LEU A 279 -11.77 31.08 19.08
CA LEU A 279 -10.64 30.80 19.95
C LEU A 279 -10.80 31.51 21.31
N ARG A 280 -10.04 31.06 22.29
CA ARG A 280 -10.04 31.67 23.64
C ARG A 280 -9.57 33.14 23.57
N ASP A 281 -9.79 33.86 24.66
CA ASP A 281 -9.18 35.16 24.84
C ASP A 281 -7.68 35.02 25.03
N VAL A 282 -6.96 36.11 24.76
CA VAL A 282 -5.52 36.19 25.02
C VAL A 282 -5.25 35.84 26.50
N SER A 283 -4.41 34.86 26.71
CA SER A 283 -3.99 34.43 28.06
C SER A 283 -2.83 35.25 28.60
N GLN A 284 -1.94 35.75 27.70
CA GLN A 284 -0.79 36.53 28.08
C GLN A 284 -0.33 37.42 26.93
N VAL A 285 0.07 38.63 27.26
CA VAL A 285 0.93 39.47 26.43
C VAL A 285 2.13 39.89 27.26
N MET A 286 3.32 39.57 26.77
CA MET A 286 4.60 39.89 27.41
C MET A 286 5.34 40.94 26.60
N TYR A 287 5.78 42.02 27.24
CA TYR A 287 6.75 42.93 26.66
C TYR A 287 8.16 42.34 26.89
N VAL A 288 8.75 41.86 25.79
CA VAL A 288 9.93 40.98 25.84
C VAL A 288 11.14 41.68 26.45
N GLU A 289 11.40 42.94 26.10
CA GLU A 289 12.59 43.68 26.50
C GLU A 289 12.67 43.93 28.01
N THR A 290 11.53 43.96 28.70
CA THR A 290 11.48 44.12 30.18
C THR A 290 10.99 42.88 30.89
N ASN A 291 10.64 41.81 30.17
CA ASN A 291 10.00 40.61 30.65
C ASN A 291 8.71 40.90 31.46
N ASP A 292 7.97 41.95 31.07
CA ASP A 292 6.68 42.29 31.67
C ASP A 292 5.57 41.44 31.09
N THR A 293 5.02 40.53 31.87
CA THR A 293 3.97 39.57 31.48
C THR A 293 2.56 40.14 31.70
N GLY A 294 2.40 41.34 32.23
CA GLY A 294 1.13 41.97 32.59
C GLY A 294 0.47 42.77 31.49
N MET A 295 1.04 42.86 30.30
CA MET A 295 0.64 43.79 29.25
C MET A 295 -0.74 43.46 28.63
N ALA A 296 -1.35 42.32 28.88
CA ALA A 296 -2.66 41.96 28.30
C ALA A 296 -3.76 43.00 28.64
N SER A 297 -3.74 43.57 29.85
CA SER A 297 -4.70 44.59 30.29
C SER A 297 -4.52 45.96 29.61
N SER A 298 -3.37 46.19 28.97
CA SER A 298 -3.09 47.43 28.24
C SER A 298 -3.64 47.41 26.80
N PHE A 299 -4.11 46.24 26.34
CA PHE A 299 -4.73 46.09 25.03
C PHE A 299 -6.24 46.27 25.11
N THR A 300 -6.76 47.08 24.18
CA THR A 300 -8.20 47.22 23.98
C THR A 300 -8.69 46.08 23.11
N LYS A 301 -9.74 45.36 23.57
CA LYS A 301 -10.40 44.25 22.83
C LYS A 301 -11.69 44.74 22.19
N GLN A 302 -11.90 44.36 20.94
CA GLN A 302 -13.18 44.53 20.24
C GLN A 302 -13.47 43.27 19.38
N VAL A 303 -14.72 43.14 18.91
CA VAL A 303 -15.12 42.12 17.96
C VAL A 303 -15.44 42.77 16.63
N VAL A 304 -14.87 42.26 15.55
CA VAL A 304 -15.03 42.82 14.19
C VAL A 304 -15.32 41.63 13.26
N SER A 305 -16.30 41.78 12.37
CA SER A 305 -16.50 40.84 11.28
C SER A 305 -15.41 41.00 10.24
N VAL A 306 -14.61 39.97 10.01
CA VAL A 306 -13.45 40.01 9.07
C VAL A 306 -13.72 39.05 7.91
N ASP A 307 -13.70 39.58 6.70
CA ASP A 307 -13.90 38.82 5.47
C ASP A 307 -12.78 37.79 5.24
N GLY A 308 -13.10 36.76 4.47
CA GLY A 308 -12.09 35.89 3.89
C GLY A 308 -11.34 36.56 2.73
N ALA A 309 -10.43 35.81 2.08
CA ALA A 309 -9.80 36.27 0.85
C ALA A 309 -10.88 36.55 -0.23
N ASN A 310 -10.56 37.48 -1.15
CA ASN A 310 -11.45 37.84 -2.26
C ASN A 310 -12.90 38.18 -1.85
N GLY A 311 -13.10 38.74 -0.65
CA GLY A 311 -14.43 39.15 -0.16
C GLY A 311 -15.34 37.97 0.25
N ALA A 312 -14.78 36.80 0.54
CA ALA A 312 -15.57 35.69 1.08
C ALA A 312 -16.18 36.06 2.44
N THR A 313 -17.37 35.56 2.70
CA THR A 313 -18.19 35.88 3.87
C THR A 313 -17.37 35.97 5.16
N GLY A 314 -17.49 37.11 5.85
CA GLY A 314 -16.79 37.40 7.10
C GLY A 314 -17.26 36.54 8.26
N VAL A 315 -16.39 36.38 9.23
CA VAL A 315 -16.69 35.81 10.54
C VAL A 315 -16.15 36.74 11.63
N ASP A 316 -16.70 36.62 12.84
CA ASP A 316 -16.26 37.43 13.96
C ASP A 316 -14.81 37.11 14.36
N TYR A 317 -14.05 38.18 14.56
CA TYR A 317 -12.66 38.16 15.05
C TYR A 317 -12.58 38.93 16.37
N LYS A 318 -11.81 38.43 17.30
CA LYS A 318 -11.33 39.17 18.46
C LYS A 318 -10.13 39.99 17.99
N VAL A 319 -10.26 41.30 18.06
CA VAL A 319 -9.22 42.25 17.68
C VAL A 319 -8.68 42.92 18.94
N TYR A 320 -7.38 42.89 19.11
CA TYR A 320 -6.68 43.51 20.22
C TYR A 320 -5.73 44.59 19.68
N THR A 321 -5.82 45.76 20.27
CA THR A 321 -5.01 46.91 19.87
C THR A 321 -4.34 47.55 21.09
N TYR A 322 -3.11 47.97 20.89
CA TYR A 322 -2.33 48.79 21.86
C TYR A 322 -1.79 49.99 21.14
N GLY A 323 -2.05 51.21 21.66
CA GLY A 323 -1.59 52.48 21.10
C GLY A 323 -0.75 53.26 22.10
N MET A 324 0.26 53.95 21.60
CA MET A 324 1.14 54.85 22.35
C MET A 324 0.79 56.29 22.05
N ALA A 325 0.95 57.19 23.02
CA ALA A 325 0.72 58.62 22.83
C ALA A 325 1.72 59.29 21.86
N THR A 326 2.93 58.71 21.77
CA THR A 326 4.01 59.15 20.89
C THR A 326 4.64 57.97 20.19
N PRO A 327 5.26 58.15 19.02
CA PRO A 327 5.99 57.08 18.34
C PRO A 327 7.06 56.43 19.23
N ALA A 328 7.28 55.17 19.05
CA ALA A 328 8.26 54.39 19.80
C ALA A 328 9.68 54.94 19.63
N ALA A 329 10.34 55.22 20.74
CA ALA A 329 11.74 55.70 20.76
C ALA A 329 12.75 54.54 20.67
N ALA A 330 12.32 53.31 20.89
CA ALA A 330 13.11 52.07 20.79
C ALA A 330 12.27 50.94 20.16
N ASN A 331 12.93 49.90 19.64
CA ASN A 331 12.23 48.71 19.22
C ASN A 331 11.60 47.99 20.43
N MET A 332 10.41 47.52 20.27
CA MET A 332 9.63 46.79 21.27
C MET A 332 9.10 45.50 20.66
N THR A 333 9.02 44.42 21.44
CA THR A 333 8.46 43.17 21.00
C THR A 333 7.38 42.68 21.96
N PHE A 334 6.19 42.42 21.45
CA PHE A 334 5.07 41.88 22.21
C PHE A 334 4.91 40.40 21.87
N LYS A 335 5.18 39.52 22.85
CA LYS A 335 4.96 38.09 22.73
C LYS A 335 3.57 37.79 23.25
N VAL A 336 2.71 37.28 22.37
CA VAL A 336 1.29 37.03 22.61
C VAL A 336 1.03 35.53 22.70
N THR A 337 0.25 35.07 23.70
CA THR A 337 -0.27 33.70 23.84
C THR A 337 -1.80 33.75 23.88
N ILE A 338 -2.47 33.01 22.97
CA ILE A 338 -3.93 32.88 22.90
C ILE A 338 -4.41 31.71 23.77
#